data_f386cf535879c68c8d0d297f76e0561c
#
_entry.id   f386cf535879c68c8d0d297f76e0561c
#
_cell.length_a   1.000
_cell.length_b   1.000
_cell.length_c   1.000
_cell.angle_alpha   90.00
_cell.angle_beta   90.00
_cell.angle_gamma   90.00
#
_symmetry.space_group_name_H-M   'P 1'
#
loop_
_entity.id
_entity.type
_entity.pdbx_description
1 polymer ?
#
loop_
_entity_poly.entity_id
_entity_poly.type
_entity_poly.pdbx_seq_one_letter_code
_entity_poly.pdbx_strand_id
1 'polypeptide(L)'
;YKFRMDPEFAELAVRKCEERGLHARTVSYYGFPIDTGSIVALKLLNPKNRLPAIIASSNMYANRAETIVLGKSLRDAVDESGKKTAIIIVSALSNRFHTISISPSEDKIHSLKDNEWNLKFLEYLEKGRLEDVSQLSRQFHEEARVPKVVSFKPFWVMASVMGQNNLYEGNILAYEPIWGTGGAVVTLTPAEDTAGDLEYDEDDPEFYKGDREVLDFYDQPSLGPLEEVDGD
;
A
#
# COMPACT_ATOMS: atom_id res chain seq x y z
N TYR A 1 -1.66 -18.06 14.21
CA TYR A 1 -2.11 -18.48 12.88
C TYR A 1 -0.96 -19.11 12.10
N LYS A 2 -1.28 -20.04 11.21
CA LYS A 2 -0.33 -20.59 10.26
C LYS A 2 -0.86 -20.26 8.86
N PHE A 3 -0.07 -19.55 8.09
CA PHE A 3 -0.38 -19.27 6.69
C PHE A 3 0.51 -20.12 5.79
N ARG A 4 -0.03 -20.50 4.65
CA ARG A 4 0.74 -21.14 3.59
C ARG A 4 1.51 -20.04 2.86
N MET A 5 2.81 -19.97 3.10
CA MET A 5 3.68 -19.02 2.44
C MET A 5 4.24 -19.60 1.14
N ASP A 6 4.66 -18.72 0.23
CA ASP A 6 5.36 -19.05 -1.01
C ASP A 6 6.82 -18.54 -0.93
N PRO A 7 7.74 -19.32 -0.33
CA PRO A 7 9.11 -18.87 -0.15
C PRO A 7 9.85 -18.71 -1.49
N GLU A 8 9.58 -19.53 -2.49
CA GLU A 8 10.20 -19.41 -3.82
C GLU A 8 9.82 -18.10 -4.49
N PHE A 9 8.55 -17.71 -4.40
CA PHE A 9 8.10 -16.42 -4.93
C PHE A 9 8.65 -15.24 -4.12
N ALA A 10 8.81 -15.38 -2.81
CA ALA A 10 9.42 -14.36 -1.98
C ALA A 10 10.89 -14.13 -2.35
N GLU A 11 11.66 -15.19 -2.59
CA GLU A 11 13.04 -15.10 -3.05
C GLU A 11 13.15 -14.51 -4.46
N LEU A 12 12.22 -14.84 -5.37
CA LEU A 12 12.15 -14.22 -6.68
C LEU A 12 11.90 -12.71 -6.54
N ALA A 13 10.96 -12.30 -5.71
CA ALA A 13 10.66 -10.90 -5.48
C ALA A 13 11.87 -10.13 -4.92
N VAL A 14 12.65 -10.75 -4.02
CA VAL A 14 13.91 -10.16 -3.51
C VAL A 14 14.91 -9.96 -4.65
N ARG A 15 15.13 -10.97 -5.50
CA ARG A 15 16.04 -10.81 -6.65
C ARG A 15 15.62 -9.66 -7.57
N LYS A 16 14.30 -9.52 -7.83
CA LYS A 16 13.78 -8.40 -8.64
C LYS A 16 13.99 -7.04 -7.98
N CYS A 17 13.91 -6.97 -6.66
CA CYS A 17 14.28 -5.76 -5.93
C CYS A 17 15.76 -5.42 -6.11
N GLU A 18 16.65 -6.40 -5.98
CA GLU A 18 18.10 -6.21 -6.15
C GLU A 18 18.46 -5.81 -7.58
N GLU A 19 17.82 -6.40 -8.60
CA GLU A 19 17.98 -6.01 -10.01
C GLU A 19 17.64 -4.53 -10.26
N ARG A 20 16.72 -3.95 -9.46
CA ARG A 20 16.34 -2.55 -9.51
C ARG A 20 17.05 -1.67 -8.48
N GLY A 21 18.11 -2.17 -7.83
CA GLY A 21 18.92 -1.44 -6.86
C GLY A 21 18.24 -1.27 -5.50
N LEU A 22 17.11 -1.92 -5.24
CA LEU A 22 16.42 -1.88 -3.96
C LEU A 22 16.92 -3.02 -3.06
N HIS A 23 17.51 -2.67 -1.93
CA HIS A 23 17.91 -3.69 -0.95
C HIS A 23 16.69 -4.32 -0.29
N ALA A 24 16.51 -5.61 -0.49
CA ALA A 24 15.43 -6.40 0.07
C ALA A 24 15.94 -7.71 0.66
N ARG A 25 15.15 -8.33 1.50
CA ARG A 25 15.46 -9.66 2.05
C ARG A 25 14.19 -10.41 2.44
N THR A 26 14.25 -11.72 2.36
CA THR A 26 13.23 -12.56 2.98
C THR A 26 13.44 -12.62 4.49
N VAL A 27 12.34 -12.73 5.22
CA VAL A 27 12.35 -12.94 6.67
C VAL A 27 11.61 -14.23 6.97
N SER A 28 12.33 -15.19 7.55
CA SER A 28 11.79 -16.51 7.86
C SER A 28 12.33 -17.00 9.19
N TYR A 29 11.79 -16.50 10.29
CA TYR A 29 12.08 -17.07 11.60
C TYR A 29 10.82 -17.22 12.45
N TYR A 30 10.85 -18.20 13.33
CA TYR A 30 9.73 -18.45 14.23
C TYR A 30 9.52 -17.25 15.18
N GLY A 31 8.26 -16.80 15.27
CA GLY A 31 7.90 -15.67 16.13
C GLY A 31 8.05 -14.31 15.45
N PHE A 32 8.35 -14.23 14.15
CA PHE A 32 8.28 -12.97 13.43
C PHE A 32 6.86 -12.40 13.51
N PRO A 33 6.67 -11.16 13.99
CA PRO A 33 5.36 -10.58 14.12
C PRO A 33 4.76 -10.26 12.76
N ILE A 34 3.55 -10.78 12.51
CA ILE A 34 2.74 -10.42 11.35
C ILE A 34 1.72 -9.37 11.81
N ASP A 35 1.56 -8.32 11.05
CA ASP A 35 0.58 -7.28 11.35
C ASP A 35 -0.86 -7.79 11.31
N THR A 36 -1.72 -7.16 12.10
CA THR A 36 -3.12 -7.56 12.24
C THR A 36 -3.89 -7.47 10.92
N GLY A 37 -3.61 -6.46 10.09
CA GLY A 37 -4.28 -6.28 8.81
C GLY A 37 -4.02 -7.44 7.85
N SER A 38 -2.77 -7.87 7.72
CA SER A 38 -2.39 -9.04 6.92
C SER A 38 -3.05 -10.32 7.45
N ILE A 39 -3.09 -10.51 8.78
CA ILE A 39 -3.76 -11.67 9.38
C ILE A 39 -5.25 -11.68 9.05
N VAL A 40 -5.94 -10.56 9.22
CA VAL A 40 -7.38 -10.44 8.97
C VAL A 40 -7.68 -10.66 7.50
N ALA A 41 -6.95 -9.98 6.60
CA ALA A 41 -7.13 -10.11 5.17
C ALA A 41 -6.95 -11.56 4.69
N LEU A 42 -5.84 -12.20 5.05
CA LEU A 42 -5.60 -13.59 4.68
C LEU A 42 -6.61 -14.56 5.28
N LYS A 43 -7.07 -14.33 6.51
CA LYS A 43 -8.06 -15.20 7.14
C LYS A 43 -9.43 -15.10 6.48
N LEU A 44 -9.83 -13.90 6.04
CA LEU A 44 -11.13 -13.68 5.40
C LEU A 44 -11.11 -14.11 3.92
N LEU A 45 -10.06 -13.76 3.18
CA LEU A 45 -9.98 -14.02 1.75
C LEU A 45 -9.46 -15.42 1.40
N ASN A 46 -8.68 -16.03 2.29
CA ASN A 46 -8.14 -17.40 2.13
C ASN A 46 -8.45 -18.27 3.35
N PRO A 47 -9.73 -18.41 3.76
CA PRO A 47 -10.12 -19.06 5.02
C PRO A 47 -9.69 -20.52 5.14
N LYS A 48 -9.54 -21.21 4.02
CA LYS A 48 -9.08 -22.60 3.96
C LYS A 48 -7.56 -22.71 3.81
N ASN A 49 -6.85 -21.59 3.78
CA ASN A 49 -5.40 -21.52 3.62
C ASN A 49 -4.85 -22.35 2.43
N ARG A 50 -5.60 -22.36 1.32
CA ARG A 50 -5.25 -23.17 0.12
C ARG A 50 -4.29 -22.44 -0.80
N LEU A 51 -4.41 -21.11 -0.89
CA LEU A 51 -3.57 -20.29 -1.74
C LEU A 51 -2.30 -19.92 -0.97
N PRO A 52 -1.11 -20.11 -1.56
CA PRO A 52 0.11 -19.61 -0.97
C PRO A 52 0.14 -18.09 -1.09
N ALA A 53 0.83 -17.42 -0.17
CA ALA A 53 0.93 -15.96 -0.12
C ALA A 53 2.34 -15.53 0.24
N ILE A 54 2.69 -14.31 -0.11
CA ILE A 54 3.78 -13.56 0.50
C ILE A 54 3.22 -12.30 1.16
N ILE A 55 3.93 -11.77 2.12
CA ILE A 55 3.66 -10.47 2.73
C ILE A 55 4.84 -9.58 2.37
N ALA A 56 4.60 -8.58 1.53
CA ALA A 56 5.57 -7.57 1.18
C ALA A 56 5.37 -6.34 2.05
N SER A 57 6.43 -5.84 2.64
CA SER A 57 6.41 -4.67 3.52
C SER A 57 7.52 -3.71 3.14
N SER A 58 7.22 -2.45 2.96
CA SER A 58 8.22 -1.41 2.78
C SER A 58 8.77 -0.95 4.14
N ASN A 59 10.01 -0.47 4.14
CA ASN A 59 10.55 0.22 5.29
C ASN A 59 9.69 1.46 5.62
N MET A 60 9.45 1.72 6.91
CA MET A 60 8.68 2.91 7.32
C MET A 60 9.36 4.22 6.89
N TYR A 61 10.67 4.23 6.73
CA TYR A 61 11.44 5.38 6.25
C TYR A 61 11.60 5.41 4.73
N ALA A 62 11.14 4.38 4.00
CA ALA A 62 11.20 4.38 2.55
C ALA A 62 10.49 5.61 1.97
N ASN A 63 11.14 6.26 1.03
CA ASN A 63 10.54 7.36 0.28
C ASN A 63 9.60 6.83 -0.82
N ARG A 64 9.04 7.74 -1.61
CA ARG A 64 8.14 7.36 -2.70
C ARG A 64 8.87 6.56 -3.79
N ALA A 65 10.09 6.97 -4.17
CA ALA A 65 10.87 6.29 -5.21
C ALA A 65 11.15 4.83 -4.83
N GLU A 66 11.64 4.58 -3.60
CA GLU A 66 11.88 3.23 -3.09
C GLU A 66 10.60 2.39 -3.06
N THR A 67 9.49 3.01 -2.69
CA THR A 67 8.19 2.33 -2.60
C THR A 67 7.64 1.96 -3.98
N ILE A 68 7.82 2.82 -4.97
CA ILE A 68 7.44 2.56 -6.36
C ILE A 68 8.32 1.47 -6.96
N VAL A 69 9.63 1.52 -6.74
CA VAL A 69 10.57 0.49 -7.21
C VAL A 69 10.24 -0.87 -6.58
N LEU A 70 9.83 -0.92 -5.31
CA LEU A 70 9.32 -2.15 -4.70
C LEU A 70 8.12 -2.70 -5.48
N GLY A 71 7.15 -1.86 -5.81
CA GLY A 71 5.97 -2.28 -6.58
C GLY A 71 6.34 -2.80 -7.98
N LYS A 72 7.21 -2.10 -8.71
CA LYS A 72 7.72 -2.55 -10.01
C LYS A 72 8.45 -3.90 -9.91
N SER A 73 9.27 -4.09 -8.88
CA SER A 73 9.96 -5.36 -8.62
C SER A 73 9.00 -6.51 -8.34
N LEU A 74 7.93 -6.24 -7.59
CA LEU A 74 6.87 -7.23 -7.36
C LEU A 74 6.14 -7.58 -8.66
N ARG A 75 5.92 -6.62 -9.55
CA ARG A 75 5.34 -6.85 -10.87
C ARG A 75 6.24 -7.76 -11.72
N ASP A 76 7.53 -7.47 -11.79
CA ASP A 76 8.50 -8.30 -12.51
C ASP A 76 8.50 -9.75 -11.99
N ALA A 77 8.40 -9.92 -10.67
CA ALA A 77 8.33 -11.24 -10.06
C ALA A 77 7.02 -11.98 -10.44
N VAL A 78 5.89 -11.28 -10.50
CA VAL A 78 4.62 -11.85 -10.96
C VAL A 78 4.74 -12.31 -12.41
N ASP A 79 5.26 -11.45 -13.27
CA ASP A 79 5.39 -11.72 -14.70
C ASP A 79 6.37 -12.89 -14.97
N GLU A 80 7.54 -12.92 -14.30
CA GLU A 80 8.50 -14.03 -14.44
C GLU A 80 7.95 -15.34 -13.89
N SER A 81 7.24 -15.31 -12.78
CA SER A 81 6.67 -16.54 -12.19
C SER A 81 5.56 -17.17 -13.01
N GLY A 82 4.90 -16.39 -13.89
CA GLY A 82 3.70 -16.78 -14.62
C GLY A 82 2.50 -17.14 -13.72
N LYS A 83 2.56 -16.80 -12.44
CA LYS A 83 1.49 -17.11 -11.47
C LYS A 83 0.35 -16.11 -11.62
N LYS A 84 -0.88 -16.61 -11.65
CA LYS A 84 -2.06 -15.77 -11.49
C LYS A 84 -2.10 -15.24 -10.06
N THR A 85 -1.90 -13.94 -9.90
CA THR A 85 -1.69 -13.29 -8.59
C THR A 85 -2.78 -12.28 -8.29
N ALA A 86 -3.28 -12.31 -7.05
CA ALA A 86 -4.12 -11.25 -6.49
C ALA A 86 -3.28 -10.41 -5.53
N ILE A 87 -3.36 -9.09 -5.66
CA ILE A 87 -2.68 -8.13 -4.80
C ILE A 87 -3.69 -7.61 -3.78
N ILE A 88 -3.36 -7.73 -2.50
CA ILE A 88 -4.20 -7.27 -1.40
C ILE A 88 -3.47 -6.12 -0.71
N ILE A 89 -4.08 -4.95 -0.73
CA ILE A 89 -3.59 -3.77 -0.02
C ILE A 89 -4.39 -3.61 1.26
N VAL A 90 -3.69 -3.50 2.38
CA VAL A 90 -4.27 -3.16 3.67
C VAL A 90 -3.79 -1.76 4.02
N SER A 91 -4.71 -0.84 4.12
CA SER A 91 -4.44 0.57 4.40
C SER A 91 -5.53 1.15 5.32
N ALA A 92 -5.66 2.45 5.39
CA ALA A 92 -6.63 3.13 6.22
C ALA A 92 -7.23 4.33 5.48
N LEU A 93 -8.45 4.69 5.84
CA LEU A 93 -9.06 5.99 5.56
C LEU A 93 -8.88 6.92 6.77
N SER A 94 -9.74 7.92 6.95
CA SER A 94 -9.69 8.81 8.12
C SER A 94 -9.60 8.02 9.42
N ASN A 95 -8.82 8.51 10.37
CA ASN A 95 -8.51 7.76 11.59
C ASN A 95 -8.69 8.59 12.87
N ARG A 96 -9.88 9.17 13.01
CA ARG A 96 -10.30 9.80 14.26
C ARG A 96 -11.32 8.92 14.95
N PHE A 97 -10.97 8.46 16.14
CA PHE A 97 -11.87 7.66 16.97
C PHE A 97 -12.82 8.54 17.77
N HIS A 98 -14.01 8.03 18.05
CA HIS A 98 -14.85 8.59 19.09
C HIS A 98 -14.22 8.35 20.46
N THR A 99 -14.22 9.38 21.30
CA THR A 99 -13.67 9.30 22.66
C THR A 99 -14.69 8.83 23.69
N ILE A 100 -15.96 8.72 23.30
CA ILE A 100 -17.06 8.25 24.12
C ILE A 100 -17.59 6.93 23.59
N SER A 101 -18.23 6.15 24.47
CA SER A 101 -18.93 4.94 24.06
C SER A 101 -20.16 5.31 23.26
N ILE A 102 -20.28 4.74 22.06
CA ILE A 102 -21.45 4.88 21.19
C ILE A 102 -22.01 3.50 20.83
N SER A 103 -23.27 3.45 20.54
CA SER A 103 -23.91 2.24 20.01
C SER A 103 -23.47 2.02 18.56
N PRO A 104 -23.26 0.77 18.12
CA PRO A 104 -22.92 0.51 16.71
C PRO A 104 -23.93 1.09 15.70
N SER A 105 -25.20 1.21 16.08
CA SER A 105 -26.28 1.81 15.25
C SER A 105 -26.18 3.33 15.14
N GLU A 106 -25.40 3.97 16.01
CA GLU A 106 -25.21 5.43 16.06
C GLU A 106 -23.80 5.81 15.54
N ASP A 107 -22.99 4.81 15.15
CA ASP A 107 -21.65 5.07 14.64
C ASP A 107 -21.71 5.86 13.34
N LYS A 108 -20.78 6.78 13.22
CA LYS A 108 -20.62 7.67 12.06
C LYS A 108 -19.18 8.11 11.94
N ILE A 109 -18.77 8.52 10.76
CA ILE A 109 -17.45 9.15 10.57
C ILE A 109 -17.33 10.35 11.50
N HIS A 110 -16.20 10.49 12.15
CA HIS A 110 -15.95 11.45 13.22
C HIS A 110 -16.33 12.89 12.87
N SER A 111 -16.07 13.32 11.64
CA SER A 111 -16.43 14.66 11.16
C SER A 111 -16.90 14.62 9.71
N LEU A 112 -17.67 15.63 9.29
CA LEU A 112 -18.07 15.81 7.90
C LEU A 112 -16.84 15.94 6.99
N LYS A 113 -15.81 16.68 7.42
CA LYS A 113 -14.57 16.85 6.67
C LYS A 113 -13.87 15.51 6.44
N ASP A 114 -13.77 14.66 7.46
CA ASP A 114 -13.17 13.34 7.32
C ASP A 114 -13.96 12.47 6.33
N ASN A 115 -15.28 12.55 6.39
CA ASN A 115 -16.16 11.82 5.47
C ASN A 115 -16.03 12.32 4.02
N GLU A 116 -15.97 13.61 3.81
CA GLU A 116 -15.78 14.20 2.46
C GLU A 116 -14.44 13.76 1.85
N TRP A 117 -13.37 13.75 2.62
CA TRP A 117 -12.08 13.25 2.18
C TRP A 117 -12.09 11.75 1.90
N ASN A 118 -12.74 10.95 2.74
CA ASN A 118 -12.90 9.52 2.49
C ASN A 118 -13.64 9.28 1.17
N LEU A 119 -14.76 9.98 0.95
CA LEU A 119 -15.55 9.84 -0.27
C LEU A 119 -14.78 10.28 -1.52
N LYS A 120 -14.04 11.38 -1.44
CA LYS A 120 -13.17 11.82 -2.54
C LYS A 120 -12.13 10.76 -2.89
N PHE A 121 -11.49 10.17 -1.89
CA PHE A 121 -10.50 9.13 -2.10
C PHE A 121 -11.12 7.86 -2.71
N LEU A 122 -12.30 7.47 -2.22
CA LEU A 122 -13.04 6.34 -2.75
C LEU A 122 -13.52 6.57 -4.19
N GLU A 123 -13.91 7.79 -4.54
CA GLU A 123 -14.27 8.17 -5.90
C GLU A 123 -13.12 7.93 -6.89
N TYR A 124 -11.88 8.29 -6.52
CA TYR A 124 -10.72 7.98 -7.35
C TYR A 124 -10.45 6.49 -7.46
N LEU A 125 -10.62 5.73 -6.38
CA LEU A 125 -10.50 4.27 -6.43
C LEU A 125 -11.59 3.65 -7.32
N GLU A 126 -12.83 4.11 -7.24
CA GLU A 126 -13.95 3.65 -8.08
C GLU A 126 -13.70 3.91 -9.56
N LYS A 127 -13.12 5.06 -9.89
CA LYS A 127 -12.71 5.40 -11.25
C LYS A 127 -11.42 4.70 -11.70
N GLY A 128 -10.80 3.88 -10.87
CA GLY A 128 -9.55 3.18 -11.15
C GLY A 128 -8.32 4.09 -11.31
N ARG A 129 -8.40 5.32 -10.80
CA ARG A 129 -7.37 6.36 -10.93
C ARG A 129 -6.27 6.18 -9.89
N LEU A 130 -5.52 5.08 -9.98
CA LEU A 130 -4.52 4.70 -8.98
C LEU A 130 -3.32 5.66 -8.92
N GLU A 131 -2.97 6.27 -10.03
CA GLU A 131 -1.93 7.29 -10.10
C GLU A 131 -2.34 8.52 -9.28
N ASP A 132 -3.56 9.01 -9.50
CA ASP A 132 -4.11 10.16 -8.77
C ASP A 132 -4.27 9.86 -7.28
N VAL A 133 -4.71 8.65 -6.94
CA VAL A 133 -4.77 8.18 -5.54
C VAL A 133 -3.38 8.26 -4.91
N SER A 134 -2.35 7.83 -5.62
CA SER A 134 -0.97 7.88 -5.17
C SER A 134 -0.51 9.32 -4.90
N GLN A 135 -0.88 10.27 -5.76
CA GLN A 135 -0.53 11.69 -5.60
C GLN A 135 -1.35 12.37 -4.49
N LEU A 136 -2.66 12.15 -4.47
CA LEU A 136 -3.58 12.73 -3.49
C LEU A 136 -3.27 12.28 -2.05
N SER A 137 -2.58 11.16 -1.90
CA SER A 137 -2.37 10.51 -0.61
C SER A 137 -1.73 11.40 0.45
N ARG A 138 -0.84 12.32 0.08
CA ARG A 138 -0.21 13.24 1.03
C ARG A 138 -1.21 14.25 1.58
N GLN A 139 -1.98 14.88 0.68
CA GLN A 139 -2.99 15.85 1.07
C GLN A 139 -4.06 15.19 1.94
N PHE A 140 -4.50 14.00 1.57
CA PHE A 140 -5.44 13.23 2.39
C PHE A 140 -4.88 12.91 3.78
N HIS A 141 -3.60 12.54 3.85
CA HIS A 141 -2.94 12.28 5.13
C HIS A 141 -2.97 13.50 6.07
N GLU A 142 -2.71 14.68 5.55
CA GLU A 142 -2.71 15.92 6.33
C GLU A 142 -4.12 16.33 6.75
N GLU A 143 -5.07 16.27 5.84
CA GLU A 143 -6.42 16.77 6.02
C GLU A 143 -7.32 15.85 6.85
N ALA A 144 -7.23 14.53 6.64
CA ALA A 144 -8.02 13.53 7.34
C ALA A 144 -7.29 12.82 8.48
N ARG A 145 -6.07 13.24 8.80
CA ARG A 145 -5.25 12.71 9.90
C ARG A 145 -5.03 11.20 9.85
N VAL A 146 -4.80 10.66 8.68
CA VAL A 146 -4.41 9.24 8.56
C VAL A 146 -3.05 9.02 9.23
N PRO A 147 -2.85 7.93 9.99
CA PRO A 147 -1.59 7.70 10.69
C PRO A 147 -0.39 7.63 9.75
N LYS A 148 0.66 8.40 10.05
CA LYS A 148 1.89 8.41 9.24
C LYS A 148 2.56 7.05 9.11
N VAL A 149 2.43 6.19 10.13
CA VAL A 149 3.04 4.85 10.15
C VAL A 149 2.50 3.96 9.04
N VAL A 150 1.19 4.02 8.81
CA VAL A 150 0.56 3.28 7.72
C VAL A 150 0.75 4.02 6.44
N SER A 151 0.67 5.33 6.45
CA SER A 151 0.63 6.26 5.34
C SER A 151 0.06 5.60 4.06
N PHE A 152 0.00 6.26 2.95
CA PHE A 152 -0.53 5.66 1.73
C PHE A 152 0.52 4.89 0.91
N LYS A 153 1.67 4.53 1.49
CA LYS A 153 2.67 3.68 0.82
C LYS A 153 2.10 2.43 0.18
N PRO A 154 1.15 1.69 0.82
CA PRO A 154 0.50 0.58 0.16
C PRO A 154 -0.16 0.94 -1.16
N PHE A 155 -0.73 2.15 -1.30
CA PHE A 155 -1.30 2.61 -2.57
C PHE A 155 -0.24 2.92 -3.61
N TRP A 156 0.94 3.44 -3.22
CA TRP A 156 2.07 3.63 -4.13
C TRP A 156 2.61 2.29 -4.63
N VAL A 157 2.71 1.30 -3.76
CA VAL A 157 3.06 -0.08 -4.18
C VAL A 157 2.02 -0.61 -5.14
N MET A 158 0.72 -0.48 -4.81
CA MET A 158 -0.37 -0.98 -5.64
C MET A 158 -0.34 -0.34 -7.04
N ALA A 159 -0.27 0.99 -7.11
CA ALA A 159 -0.21 1.71 -8.38
C ALA A 159 0.95 1.23 -9.25
N SER A 160 2.14 1.06 -8.67
CA SER A 160 3.32 0.62 -9.42
C SER A 160 3.29 -0.86 -9.81
N VAL A 161 2.77 -1.75 -8.96
CA VAL A 161 2.56 -3.17 -9.33
C VAL A 161 1.55 -3.28 -10.47
N MET A 162 0.50 -2.47 -10.45
CA MET A 162 -0.56 -2.48 -11.45
C MET A 162 -0.22 -1.69 -12.71
N GLY A 163 0.85 -0.88 -12.71
CA GLY A 163 1.40 -0.26 -13.91
C GLY A 163 1.19 1.25 -14.02
N GLN A 164 0.69 1.94 -13.02
CA GLN A 164 0.58 3.41 -12.93
C GLN A 164 -0.14 4.11 -14.10
N ASN A 165 -1.08 3.44 -14.76
CA ASN A 165 -1.68 3.96 -16.00
C ASN A 165 -3.16 4.31 -15.87
N ASN A 166 -3.71 4.40 -14.66
CA ASN A 166 -5.15 4.65 -14.46
C ASN A 166 -6.08 3.76 -15.32
N LEU A 167 -5.63 2.54 -15.65
CA LEU A 167 -6.32 1.59 -16.54
C LEU A 167 -7.07 0.52 -15.74
N TYR A 168 -7.85 0.95 -14.74
CA TYR A 168 -8.58 0.03 -13.88
C TYR A 168 -10.00 0.52 -13.68
N GLU A 169 -10.86 -0.40 -13.37
CA GLU A 169 -12.20 -0.15 -12.89
C GLU A 169 -12.28 -0.57 -11.42
N GLY A 170 -12.71 0.34 -10.56
CA GLY A 170 -12.91 0.12 -9.16
C GLY A 170 -14.36 -0.20 -8.84
N ASN A 171 -14.57 -1.05 -7.85
CA ASN A 171 -15.89 -1.31 -7.30
C ASN A 171 -15.83 -1.23 -5.77
N ILE A 172 -16.54 -0.28 -5.20
CA ILE A 172 -16.68 -0.11 -3.75
C ILE A 172 -17.72 -1.10 -3.26
N LEU A 173 -17.27 -2.18 -2.63
CA LEU A 173 -18.13 -3.23 -2.09
C LEU A 173 -18.77 -2.82 -0.76
N ALA A 174 -18.08 -2.02 0.03
CA ALA A 174 -18.59 -1.49 1.29
C ALA A 174 -17.83 -0.23 1.68
N TYR A 175 -18.53 0.70 2.33
CA TYR A 175 -17.97 1.84 3.05
C TYR A 175 -18.80 2.07 4.30
N GLU A 176 -18.21 1.90 5.46
CA GLU A 176 -18.90 1.98 6.74
C GLU A 176 -18.05 2.71 7.79
N PRO A 177 -18.69 3.38 8.74
CA PRO A 177 -17.98 3.89 9.90
C PRO A 177 -17.56 2.73 10.81
N ILE A 178 -16.38 2.87 11.40
CA ILE A 178 -15.85 1.94 12.38
C ILE A 178 -15.32 2.77 13.54
N TRP A 179 -16.15 3.05 14.51
CA TRP A 179 -15.86 3.84 15.71
C TRP A 179 -15.31 5.24 15.39
N GLY A 180 -15.93 5.90 14.40
CA GLY A 180 -15.52 7.23 13.92
C GLY A 180 -14.54 7.22 12.76
N THR A 181 -13.86 6.11 12.51
CA THR A 181 -12.97 5.95 11.36
C THR A 181 -13.73 5.48 10.13
N GLY A 182 -13.15 5.63 8.94
CA GLY A 182 -13.69 5.06 7.70
C GLY A 182 -13.12 3.67 7.43
N GLY A 183 -13.99 2.70 7.18
CA GLY A 183 -13.63 1.38 6.69
C GLY A 183 -14.22 1.14 5.31
N ALA A 184 -13.44 0.64 4.37
CA ALA A 184 -13.91 0.32 3.02
C ALA A 184 -13.33 -0.98 2.50
N VAL A 185 -14.06 -1.61 1.59
CA VAL A 185 -13.60 -2.73 0.78
C VAL A 185 -13.78 -2.34 -0.68
N VAL A 186 -12.69 -2.34 -1.44
CA VAL A 186 -12.67 -1.98 -2.85
C VAL A 186 -11.97 -3.08 -3.63
N THR A 187 -12.54 -3.44 -4.78
CA THR A 187 -11.88 -4.31 -5.77
C THR A 187 -11.53 -3.51 -7.01
N LEU A 188 -10.39 -3.80 -7.59
CA LEU A 188 -9.88 -3.17 -8.80
C LEU A 188 -9.62 -4.23 -9.84
N THR A 189 -10.12 -4.03 -11.04
CA THR A 189 -9.92 -4.91 -12.20
C THR A 189 -9.36 -4.11 -13.37
N PRO A 190 -8.46 -4.69 -14.18
CA PRO A 190 -8.02 -4.03 -15.40
C PRO A 190 -9.20 -3.73 -16.33
N ALA A 191 -9.22 -2.55 -16.94
CA ALA A 191 -10.22 -2.13 -17.90
C ALA A 191 -9.55 -1.63 -19.19
N GLU A 192 -10.22 -1.82 -20.33
CA GLU A 192 -9.63 -1.52 -21.66
C GLU A 192 -9.66 -0.02 -22.01
N ASP A 193 -10.54 0.79 -21.38
CA ASP A 193 -10.86 2.15 -21.83
C ASP A 193 -10.99 3.19 -20.69
N THR A 194 -10.15 3.15 -19.68
CA THR A 194 -10.18 4.15 -18.61
C THR A 194 -9.02 5.14 -18.73
N ALA A 195 -8.96 5.92 -19.79
CA ALA A 195 -8.05 7.06 -19.83
C ALA A 195 -8.62 8.19 -18.95
N GLY A 196 -8.41 8.13 -17.66
CA GLY A 196 -8.66 9.27 -16.77
C GLY A 196 -7.59 10.34 -16.94
N ASP A 197 -7.97 11.60 -16.92
CA ASP A 197 -6.99 12.68 -16.76
C ASP A 197 -6.25 12.50 -15.44
N LEU A 198 -4.96 12.76 -15.46
CA LEU A 198 -4.15 12.77 -14.26
C LEU A 198 -4.35 14.12 -13.56
N GLU A 199 -4.82 14.11 -12.32
CA GLU A 199 -5.03 15.32 -11.51
C GLU A 199 -3.90 15.52 -10.51
N TYR A 200 -2.67 15.43 -10.95
CA TYR A 200 -1.52 15.74 -10.12
C TYR A 200 -0.73 16.91 -10.68
N ASP A 201 0.05 17.53 -9.83
CA ASP A 201 0.92 18.63 -10.22
C ASP A 201 2.15 18.06 -10.94
N GLU A 202 2.19 18.25 -12.25
CA GLU A 202 3.30 17.83 -13.11
C GLU A 202 4.61 18.54 -12.74
N ASP A 203 4.53 19.70 -12.11
CA ASP A 203 5.69 20.46 -11.64
C ASP A 203 6.19 19.99 -10.25
N ASP A 204 5.53 19.02 -9.61
CA ASP A 204 5.99 18.48 -8.33
C ASP A 204 7.33 17.72 -8.51
N PRO A 205 8.45 18.28 -7.97
CA PRO A 205 9.76 17.61 -8.12
C PRO A 205 9.80 16.21 -7.52
N GLU A 206 8.93 15.90 -6.58
CA GLU A 206 8.86 14.57 -5.96
C GLU A 206 8.15 13.56 -6.86
N PHE A 207 7.21 13.99 -7.68
CA PHE A 207 6.61 13.15 -8.70
C PHE A 207 7.70 12.63 -9.66
N TYR A 208 8.47 13.52 -10.26
CA TYR A 208 9.54 13.13 -11.20
C TYR A 208 10.66 12.31 -10.54
N LYS A 209 10.98 12.58 -9.28
CA LYS A 209 11.95 11.79 -8.52
C LYS A 209 11.40 10.44 -8.05
N GLY A 210 10.09 10.34 -7.90
CA GLY A 210 9.43 9.15 -7.42
C GLY A 210 9.18 8.10 -8.50
N ASP A 211 9.13 8.48 -9.78
CA ASP A 211 8.84 7.54 -10.88
C ASP A 211 10.13 6.99 -11.51
N ARG A 212 10.82 6.15 -10.76
CA ARG A 212 12.07 5.55 -11.17
C ARG A 212 11.93 4.07 -11.50
N GLU A 213 12.72 3.64 -12.47
CA GLU A 213 12.86 2.22 -12.82
C GLU A 213 13.89 1.51 -11.95
N VAL A 214 14.96 2.21 -11.60
CA VAL A 214 16.11 1.71 -10.82
C VAL A 214 16.52 2.75 -9.80
N LEU A 215 16.93 2.30 -8.61
CA LEU A 215 17.53 3.17 -7.59
C LEU A 215 19.03 3.19 -7.77
N ASP A 216 19.61 4.37 -7.85
CA ASP A 216 21.04 4.57 -7.78
C ASP A 216 21.54 4.51 -6.33
N PHE A 217 22.81 4.14 -6.15
CA PHE A 217 23.42 4.05 -4.81
C PHE A 217 23.29 5.35 -4.01
N TYR A 218 23.27 6.49 -4.67
CA TYR A 218 23.13 7.81 -4.04
C TYR A 218 21.70 8.16 -3.64
N ASP A 219 20.70 7.43 -4.14
CA ASP A 219 19.30 7.63 -3.80
C ASP A 219 18.89 6.89 -2.52
N GLN A 220 19.70 5.93 -2.08
CA GLN A 220 19.47 5.27 -0.80
C GLN A 220 19.87 6.22 0.33
N PRO A 221 19.02 6.39 1.35
CA PRO A 221 19.43 7.16 2.51
C PRO A 221 20.73 6.55 3.04
N SER A 222 21.79 7.32 3.05
CA SER A 222 23.02 6.91 3.70
C SER A 222 22.69 6.58 5.15
N LEU A 223 22.66 5.30 5.48
CA LEU A 223 22.81 4.91 6.87
C LEU A 223 24.18 5.46 7.26
N GLY A 224 24.16 6.59 7.97
CA GLY A 224 25.38 7.12 8.55
C GLY A 224 26.12 5.99 9.30
N PRO A 225 27.43 6.08 9.46
CA PRO A 225 28.15 5.07 10.20
C PRO A 225 27.41 4.86 11.54
N LEU A 226 27.09 3.60 11.85
CA LEU A 226 26.57 3.24 13.16
C LEU A 226 27.57 3.84 14.17
N GLU A 227 27.17 4.88 14.89
CA GLU A 227 27.96 5.32 16.04
C GLU A 227 28.07 4.09 16.95
N GLU A 228 29.30 3.62 17.11
CA GLU A 228 29.58 2.63 18.12
C GLU A 228 29.14 3.26 19.45
N VAL A 229 28.09 2.74 20.01
CA VAL A 229 27.70 3.09 21.39
C VAL A 229 28.75 2.44 22.25
N ASP A 230 29.77 3.24 22.61
CA ASP A 230 30.70 2.87 23.68
C ASP A 230 29.88 2.52 24.92
N GLY A 231 29.85 1.23 25.23
CA GLY A 231 29.22 0.75 26.42
C GLY A 231 30.05 1.12 27.65
N ASP A 232 29.48 1.95 28.49
CA ASP A 232 29.89 2.09 29.88
C ASP A 232 29.18 1.06 30.79
#